data_9fde1708eeed95d61f4dce15c749cacb
#
_entry.id   9fde1708eeed95d61f4dce15c749cacb
#
_cell.length_a   1.000
_cell.length_b   1.000
_cell.length_c   1.000
_cell.angle_alpha   90.00
_cell.angle_beta   90.00
_cell.angle_gamma   90.00
#
_symmetry.space_group_name_H-M   'P 1'
#
loop_
_entity.id
_entity.type
_entity.pdbx_description
1 polymer ?
#
loop_
_entity_poly.entity_id
_entity_poly.type
_entity_poly.pdbx_seq_one_letter_code
_entity_poly.pdbx_strand_id
1 'polypeptide(L)'
;GEDKKKTEQYKANAERTREQAKFLNFEDFLRSLEIKIELQKVDSFNISRIAQMTQKTNQFNLTTQRYSEADVRQLLDNQWKIYCIRVSDKFGDNGITGAVFITDNSIENILLSCRILGKGIETAFIKFVFKLLVEDGVSALEAKFIPTLKNRQVADFYDRLGFSVMRVEEGVKYYMANIDKLDLSIP
;
A
#
# COMPACT_ATOMS: atom_id res chain seq x y z
N GLY A 1 -6.18 19.43 15.44
CA GLY A 1 -7.18 19.00 14.49
C GLY A 1 -6.56 18.56 13.16
N GLU A 2 -7.39 18.12 12.24
CA GLU A 2 -6.94 17.68 10.91
C GLU A 2 -6.19 18.78 10.15
N ASP A 3 -6.65 20.04 10.25
CA ASP A 3 -6.02 21.17 9.55
C ASP A 3 -4.59 21.41 10.02
N LYS A 4 -4.35 21.27 11.33
CA LYS A 4 -3.01 21.41 11.90
C LYS A 4 -2.08 20.30 11.39
N LYS A 5 -2.57 19.05 11.32
CA LYS A 5 -1.80 17.93 10.77
C LYS A 5 -1.48 18.14 9.30
N LYS A 6 -2.42 18.63 8.49
CA LYS A 6 -2.19 18.94 7.09
C LYS A 6 -1.12 20.01 6.92
N THR A 7 -1.15 21.07 7.72
CA THR A 7 -0.14 22.14 7.69
C THR A 7 1.24 21.59 8.03
N GLU A 8 1.36 20.74 9.05
CA GLU A 8 2.62 20.10 9.41
C GLU A 8 3.13 19.20 8.29
N GLN A 9 2.26 18.47 7.59
CA GLN A 9 2.63 17.64 6.45
C GLN A 9 3.12 18.47 5.27
N TYR A 10 2.50 19.61 4.97
CA TYR A 10 2.96 20.52 3.92
C TYR A 10 4.34 21.10 4.23
N LYS A 11 4.59 21.50 5.48
CA LYS A 11 5.90 21.96 5.90
C LYS A 11 6.98 20.88 5.74
N ALA A 12 6.66 19.65 6.16
CA ALA A 12 7.56 18.52 6.04
C ALA A 12 7.88 18.22 4.57
N ASN A 13 6.88 18.29 3.68
CA ASN A 13 7.08 18.09 2.25
C ASN A 13 7.98 19.17 1.64
N ALA A 14 7.82 20.44 2.06
CA ALA A 14 8.67 21.53 1.61
C ALA A 14 10.12 21.35 2.06
N GLU A 15 10.33 20.87 3.29
CA GLU A 15 11.65 20.54 3.81
C GLU A 15 12.30 19.39 3.04
N ARG A 16 11.54 18.35 2.69
CA ARG A 16 12.03 17.23 1.86
C ARG A 16 12.48 17.73 0.49
N THR A 17 11.71 18.59 -0.14
CA THR A 17 12.05 19.15 -1.45
C THR A 17 13.35 19.96 -1.40
N ARG A 18 13.52 20.77 -0.37
CA ARG A 18 14.76 21.54 -0.19
C ARG A 18 15.97 20.64 0.07
N GLU A 19 15.79 19.61 0.88
CA GLU A 19 16.83 18.64 1.19
C GLU A 19 17.22 17.86 -0.06
N GLN A 20 16.26 17.47 -0.90
CA GLN A 20 16.51 16.77 -2.16
C GLN A 20 17.44 17.53 -3.08
N ALA A 21 17.31 18.86 -3.12
CA ALA A 21 18.14 19.71 -3.98
C ALA A 21 19.62 19.69 -3.59
N LYS A 22 19.95 19.25 -2.38
CA LYS A 22 21.34 19.16 -1.89
C LYS A 22 22.05 17.89 -2.33
N PHE A 23 21.32 16.88 -2.82
CA PHE A 23 21.90 15.58 -3.16
C PHE A 23 22.09 15.44 -4.67
N LEU A 24 23.24 14.87 -5.07
CA LEU A 24 23.57 14.64 -6.47
C LEU A 24 22.84 13.45 -7.06
N ASN A 25 22.35 12.52 -6.21
CA ASN A 25 21.57 11.40 -6.69
C ASN A 25 20.39 11.10 -5.74
N PHE A 26 19.34 10.57 -6.34
CA PHE A 26 18.06 10.34 -5.66
C PHE A 26 18.15 9.25 -4.59
N GLU A 27 18.99 8.23 -4.80
CA GLU A 27 19.17 7.16 -3.82
C GLU A 27 19.78 7.67 -2.51
N ASP A 28 20.81 8.53 -2.61
CA ASP A 28 21.42 9.14 -1.44
C ASP A 28 20.42 10.02 -0.69
N PHE A 29 19.59 10.73 -1.44
CA PHE A 29 18.50 11.51 -0.84
C PHE A 29 17.54 10.62 -0.06
N LEU A 30 17.08 9.51 -0.66
CA LEU A 30 16.15 8.59 0.01
C LEU A 30 16.75 8.01 1.30
N ARG A 31 18.02 7.63 1.28
CA ARG A 31 18.71 7.14 2.48
C ARG A 31 18.77 8.21 3.57
N SER A 32 18.97 9.46 3.18
CA SER A 32 19.05 10.58 4.12
C SER A 32 17.74 10.86 4.84
N LEU A 33 16.60 10.45 4.27
CA LEU A 33 15.28 10.66 4.88
C LEU A 33 15.05 9.81 6.14
N GLU A 34 15.82 8.73 6.34
CA GLU A 34 15.63 7.81 7.47
C GLU A 34 14.21 7.26 7.52
N ILE A 35 13.73 6.75 6.39
CA ILE A 35 12.36 6.24 6.26
C ILE A 35 12.17 5.04 7.16
N LYS A 36 11.11 5.09 7.98
CA LYS A 36 10.68 3.98 8.84
C LYS A 36 9.30 3.52 8.40
N ILE A 37 9.15 2.21 8.24
CA ILE A 37 7.89 1.58 7.85
C ILE A 37 7.49 0.64 8.98
N GLU A 38 6.29 0.84 9.52
CA GLU A 38 5.71 -0.01 10.54
C GLU A 38 4.49 -0.72 9.98
N LEU A 39 4.54 -2.05 9.95
CA LEU A 39 3.44 -2.88 9.49
C LEU A 39 2.55 -3.26 10.67
N GLN A 40 1.24 -3.08 10.51
CA GLN A 40 0.25 -3.37 11.54
C GLN A 40 -0.93 -4.13 10.97
N LYS A 41 -1.52 -5.03 11.77
CA LYS A 41 -2.85 -5.56 11.48
C LYS A 41 -3.88 -4.49 11.82
N VAL A 42 -4.94 -4.41 11.01
CA VAL A 42 -6.02 -3.47 11.26
C VAL A 42 -6.84 -3.94 12.47
N ASP A 43 -7.09 -3.04 13.39
CA ASP A 43 -7.83 -3.25 14.63
C ASP A 43 -8.83 -2.10 14.86
N SER A 44 -9.50 -2.10 16.03
CA SER A 44 -10.50 -1.10 16.36
C SER A 44 -9.97 0.34 16.40
N PHE A 45 -8.64 0.53 16.58
CA PHE A 45 -8.06 1.87 16.68
C PHE A 45 -7.81 2.52 15.32
N ASN A 46 -7.59 1.73 14.27
CA ASN A 46 -7.23 2.26 12.96
C ASN A 46 -8.30 2.05 11.87
N ILE A 47 -9.42 1.41 12.19
CA ILE A 47 -10.52 1.16 11.25
C ILE A 47 -11.00 2.47 10.59
N SER A 48 -11.18 3.53 11.36
CA SER A 48 -11.67 4.81 10.87
C SER A 48 -10.77 5.37 9.77
N ARG A 49 -9.46 5.34 10.02
CA ARG A 49 -8.48 5.84 9.04
C ARG A 49 -8.46 4.96 7.78
N ILE A 50 -8.55 3.63 7.94
CA ILE A 50 -8.56 2.70 6.81
C ILE A 50 -9.80 2.94 5.95
N ALA A 51 -10.98 3.04 6.55
CA ALA A 51 -12.21 3.34 5.83
C ALA A 51 -12.11 4.66 5.05
N GLN A 52 -11.59 5.71 5.71
CA GLN A 52 -11.37 7.01 5.06
C GLN A 52 -10.44 6.90 3.85
N MET A 53 -9.35 6.14 3.97
CA MET A 53 -8.42 5.94 2.87
C MET A 53 -9.08 5.29 1.66
N THR A 54 -9.96 4.30 1.87
CA THR A 54 -10.68 3.67 0.77
C THR A 54 -11.57 4.66 0.03
N GLN A 55 -12.08 5.68 0.71
CA GLN A 55 -12.94 6.70 0.11
C GLN A 55 -12.16 7.74 -0.70
N LYS A 56 -10.94 8.04 -0.29
CA LYS A 56 -10.17 9.18 -0.81
C LYS A 56 -9.01 8.81 -1.74
N THR A 57 -8.61 7.55 -1.80
CA THR A 57 -7.45 7.12 -2.57
C THR A 57 -7.87 6.63 -3.96
N ASN A 58 -7.30 7.24 -5.00
CA ASN A 58 -7.69 6.97 -6.38
C ASN A 58 -6.53 6.50 -7.26
N GLN A 59 -5.33 7.06 -7.09
CA GLN A 59 -4.21 6.80 -7.98
C GLN A 59 -3.56 5.45 -7.71
N PHE A 60 -3.10 5.23 -6.50
CA PHE A 60 -2.59 3.93 -6.11
C PHE A 60 -3.70 3.16 -5.40
N ASN A 61 -4.58 2.60 -6.19
CA ASN A 61 -5.71 1.81 -5.71
C ASN A 61 -6.06 0.79 -6.80
N LEU A 62 -5.82 -0.48 -6.53
CA LEU A 62 -5.85 -1.54 -7.55
C LEU A 62 -7.27 -1.93 -7.97
N THR A 63 -8.26 -1.81 -7.09
CA THR A 63 -9.65 -2.18 -7.38
C THR A 63 -10.66 -1.09 -7.07
N THR A 64 -10.24 -0.04 -6.41
CA THR A 64 -11.08 1.12 -6.02
C THR A 64 -12.33 0.73 -5.25
N GLN A 65 -12.22 -0.29 -4.41
CA GLN A 65 -13.30 -0.66 -3.49
C GLN A 65 -13.38 0.35 -2.35
N ARG A 66 -14.57 0.81 -2.04
CA ARG A 66 -14.81 1.82 -1.02
C ARG A 66 -15.60 1.21 0.14
N TYR A 67 -15.12 1.39 1.36
CA TYR A 67 -15.70 0.80 2.55
C TYR A 67 -15.99 1.85 3.60
N SER A 68 -17.13 1.71 4.28
CA SER A 68 -17.40 2.42 5.52
C SER A 68 -16.67 1.73 6.69
N GLU A 69 -16.67 2.37 7.88
CA GLU A 69 -16.15 1.73 9.08
C GLU A 69 -16.89 0.42 9.39
N ALA A 70 -18.23 0.43 9.25
CA ALA A 70 -19.03 -0.77 9.47
C ALA A 70 -18.66 -1.88 8.49
N ASP A 71 -18.41 -1.52 7.21
CA ASP A 71 -17.97 -2.49 6.22
C ASP A 71 -16.64 -3.13 6.61
N VAL A 72 -15.66 -2.33 7.04
CA VAL A 72 -14.34 -2.84 7.45
C VAL A 72 -14.48 -3.79 8.65
N ARG A 73 -15.29 -3.43 9.64
CA ARG A 73 -15.56 -4.31 10.78
C ARG A 73 -16.15 -5.64 10.34
N GLN A 74 -17.09 -5.60 9.39
CA GLN A 74 -17.70 -6.82 8.86
C GLN A 74 -16.68 -7.70 8.12
N LEU A 75 -15.77 -7.10 7.35
CA LEU A 75 -14.70 -7.84 6.68
C LEU A 75 -13.83 -8.56 7.71
N LEU A 76 -13.45 -7.89 8.79
CA LEU A 76 -12.66 -8.49 9.87
C LEU A 76 -13.42 -9.64 10.55
N ASP A 77 -14.71 -9.46 10.79
CA ASP A 77 -15.56 -10.51 11.34
C ASP A 77 -15.66 -11.73 10.40
N ASN A 78 -15.57 -11.50 9.10
CA ASN A 78 -15.58 -12.53 8.06
C ASN A 78 -14.18 -13.11 7.80
N GLN A 79 -13.24 -12.92 8.70
CA GLN A 79 -11.88 -13.49 8.65
C GLN A 79 -10.98 -12.92 7.54
N TRP A 80 -11.29 -11.76 6.99
CA TRP A 80 -10.38 -11.08 6.10
C TRP A 80 -9.13 -10.65 6.88
N LYS A 81 -7.99 -10.72 6.23
CA LYS A 81 -6.73 -10.19 6.75
C LYS A 81 -6.52 -8.80 6.15
N ILE A 82 -6.46 -7.79 7.00
CA ILE A 82 -6.24 -6.41 6.57
C ILE A 82 -4.99 -5.91 7.28
N TYR A 83 -3.99 -5.56 6.49
CA TYR A 83 -2.74 -4.98 7.00
C TYR A 83 -2.64 -3.54 6.57
N CYS A 84 -2.03 -2.72 7.39
CA CYS A 84 -1.75 -1.32 7.05
C CYS A 84 -0.31 -0.98 7.39
N ILE A 85 0.18 0.12 6.81
CA ILE A 85 1.50 0.64 7.13
C ILE A 85 1.41 2.07 7.63
N ARG A 86 2.25 2.34 8.62
CA ARG A 86 2.57 3.68 9.08
C ARG A 86 3.96 4.02 8.58
N VAL A 87 4.11 5.17 7.94
CA VAL A 87 5.38 5.61 7.36
C VAL A 87 5.79 6.92 8.00
N SER A 88 7.04 6.99 8.45
CA SER A 88 7.64 8.21 8.96
C SER A 88 9.04 8.38 8.40
N ASP A 89 9.55 9.60 8.45
CA ASP A 89 10.93 9.91 8.11
C ASP A 89 11.45 11.01 9.05
N LYS A 90 12.69 11.46 8.84
CA LYS A 90 13.30 12.46 9.72
C LYS A 90 12.55 13.80 9.77
N PHE A 91 11.66 14.08 8.81
CA PHE A 91 10.88 15.32 8.76
C PHE A 91 9.49 15.19 9.39
N GLY A 92 8.99 13.98 9.59
CA GLY A 92 7.70 13.81 10.23
C GLY A 92 7.08 12.45 10.04
N ASP A 93 5.96 12.25 10.75
CA ASP A 93 5.14 11.04 10.68
C ASP A 93 3.98 11.29 9.71
N ASN A 94 3.90 10.50 8.65
CA ASN A 94 2.79 10.57 7.68
C ASN A 94 1.57 9.76 8.14
N GLY A 95 1.66 9.06 9.26
CA GLY A 95 0.60 8.21 9.77
C GLY A 95 0.39 6.98 8.91
N ILE A 96 -0.83 6.45 8.96
CA ILE A 96 -1.22 5.31 8.14
C ILE A 96 -1.39 5.77 6.70
N THR A 97 -0.61 5.19 5.79
CA THR A 97 -0.54 5.63 4.39
C THR A 97 -0.79 4.51 3.39
N GLY A 98 -1.01 3.30 3.86
CA GLY A 98 -1.30 2.18 2.97
C GLY A 98 -2.09 1.08 3.66
N ALA A 99 -2.81 0.30 2.86
CA ALA A 99 -3.57 -0.84 3.32
C ALA A 99 -3.64 -1.93 2.25
N VAL A 100 -3.71 -3.19 2.69
CA VAL A 100 -3.98 -4.33 1.82
C VAL A 100 -5.09 -5.18 2.43
N PHE A 101 -6.03 -5.57 1.59
CA PHE A 101 -7.20 -6.37 1.95
C PHE A 101 -7.05 -7.75 1.34
N ILE A 102 -7.04 -8.78 2.18
CA ILE A 102 -6.82 -10.16 1.73
C ILE A 102 -7.90 -11.04 2.31
N THR A 103 -8.53 -11.86 1.47
CA THR A 103 -9.45 -12.90 1.88
C THR A 103 -8.97 -14.24 1.34
N ASP A 104 -8.89 -15.26 2.19
CA ASP A 104 -8.37 -16.58 1.85
C ASP A 104 -7.05 -16.48 1.07
N ASN A 105 -7.05 -16.76 -0.22
CA ASN A 105 -5.88 -16.73 -1.08
C ASN A 105 -5.97 -15.64 -2.14
N SER A 106 -6.70 -14.55 -1.85
CA SER A 106 -6.92 -13.48 -2.82
C SER A 106 -6.65 -12.11 -2.23
N ILE A 107 -5.88 -11.29 -2.95
CA ILE A 107 -5.75 -9.87 -2.65
C ILE A 107 -6.95 -9.17 -3.26
N GLU A 108 -7.82 -8.64 -2.41
CA GLU A 108 -9.00 -7.91 -2.83
C GLU A 108 -8.69 -6.46 -3.20
N ASN A 109 -7.74 -5.85 -2.52
CA ASN A 109 -7.27 -4.51 -2.88
C ASN A 109 -5.95 -4.18 -2.22
N ILE A 110 -5.19 -3.29 -2.87
CA ILE A 110 -4.02 -2.61 -2.32
C ILE A 110 -4.20 -1.13 -2.60
N LEU A 111 -4.02 -0.31 -1.59
CA LEU A 111 -4.07 1.15 -1.75
C LEU A 111 -2.99 1.84 -0.94
N LEU A 112 -2.49 2.93 -1.49
CA LEU A 112 -1.44 3.73 -0.87
C LEU A 112 -1.72 5.22 -1.12
N SER A 113 -1.47 6.04 -0.11
CA SER A 113 -1.55 7.48 -0.24
C SER A 113 -0.53 7.98 -1.27
N CYS A 114 -0.93 8.88 -2.15
CA CYS A 114 -0.08 9.42 -3.21
C CYS A 114 1.19 10.11 -2.69
N ARG A 115 1.20 10.53 -1.42
CA ARG A 115 2.35 11.20 -0.80
C ARG A 115 3.61 10.35 -0.73
N ILE A 116 3.47 9.03 -0.76
CA ILE A 116 4.60 8.10 -0.64
C ILE A 116 4.93 7.38 -1.95
N LEU A 117 4.21 7.69 -3.03
CA LEU A 117 4.48 7.09 -4.34
C LEU A 117 5.87 7.48 -4.85
N GLY A 118 6.52 6.54 -5.51
CA GLY A 118 7.84 6.76 -6.10
C GLY A 118 9.03 6.61 -5.16
N LYS A 119 8.79 6.21 -3.88
CA LYS A 119 9.85 6.00 -2.89
C LYS A 119 10.20 4.52 -2.67
N GLY A 120 9.60 3.62 -3.43
CA GLY A 120 9.81 2.18 -3.27
C GLY A 120 9.10 1.57 -2.06
N ILE A 121 8.36 2.37 -1.32
CA ILE A 121 7.65 1.94 -0.11
C ILE A 121 6.56 0.93 -0.44
N GLU A 122 5.89 1.12 -1.57
CA GLU A 122 4.81 0.23 -2.04
C GLU A 122 5.30 -1.20 -2.23
N THR A 123 6.47 -1.39 -2.83
CA THR A 123 7.06 -2.70 -3.02
C THR A 123 7.49 -3.33 -1.70
N ALA A 124 8.14 -2.54 -0.84
CA ALA A 124 8.56 -2.99 0.48
C ALA A 124 7.36 -3.44 1.33
N PHE A 125 6.29 -2.64 1.33
CA PHE A 125 5.06 -2.96 2.06
C PHE A 125 4.52 -4.34 1.64
N ILE A 126 4.33 -4.53 0.36
CA ILE A 126 3.71 -5.76 -0.14
C ILE A 126 4.63 -6.96 0.07
N LYS A 127 5.92 -6.80 -0.07
CA LYS A 127 6.88 -7.88 0.24
C LYS A 127 6.85 -8.27 1.72
N PHE A 128 6.74 -7.31 2.63
CA PHE A 128 6.57 -7.61 4.06
C PHE A 128 5.31 -8.41 4.32
N VAL A 129 4.18 -8.01 3.70
CA VAL A 129 2.92 -8.74 3.84
C VAL A 129 3.06 -10.16 3.30
N PHE A 130 3.68 -10.33 2.14
CA PHE A 130 3.88 -11.65 1.55
C PHE A 130 4.74 -12.55 2.45
N LYS A 131 5.78 -12.01 3.07
CA LYS A 131 6.58 -12.78 4.04
C LYS A 131 5.74 -13.31 5.18
N LEU A 132 4.85 -12.47 5.73
CA LEU A 132 3.94 -12.90 6.80
C LEU A 132 2.98 -13.98 6.32
N LEU A 133 2.44 -13.85 5.10
CA LEU A 133 1.53 -14.84 4.53
C LEU A 133 2.24 -16.18 4.30
N VAL A 134 3.46 -16.15 3.81
CA VAL A 134 4.28 -17.37 3.61
C VAL A 134 4.55 -18.06 4.96
N GLU A 135 4.86 -17.30 5.99
CA GLU A 135 5.03 -17.84 7.35
C GLU A 135 3.75 -18.50 7.86
N ASP A 136 2.59 -17.97 7.47
CA ASP A 136 1.28 -18.53 7.80
C ASP A 136 0.87 -19.70 6.89
N GLY A 137 1.73 -20.14 5.99
CA GLY A 137 1.49 -21.28 5.12
C GLY A 137 0.81 -20.97 3.80
N VAL A 138 0.65 -19.70 3.43
CA VAL A 138 0.09 -19.31 2.14
C VAL A 138 1.15 -19.47 1.06
N SER A 139 0.83 -20.20 -0.01
CA SER A 139 1.75 -20.40 -1.14
C SER A 139 1.25 -19.71 -2.42
N ALA A 140 -0.01 -19.92 -2.78
CA ALA A 140 -0.62 -19.32 -3.96
C ALA A 140 -1.49 -18.14 -3.56
N LEU A 141 -1.42 -17.06 -4.33
CA LEU A 141 -2.19 -15.85 -4.07
C LEU A 141 -2.72 -15.29 -5.39
N GLU A 142 -4.03 -15.04 -5.41
CA GLU A 142 -4.69 -14.40 -6.53
C GLU A 142 -4.77 -12.90 -6.28
N ALA A 143 -4.93 -12.13 -7.37
CA ALA A 143 -5.09 -10.69 -7.29
C ALA A 143 -5.86 -10.19 -8.51
N LYS A 144 -6.42 -9.00 -8.43
CA LYS A 144 -7.10 -8.40 -9.57
C LYS A 144 -6.81 -6.90 -9.66
N PHE A 145 -6.77 -6.43 -10.89
CA PHE A 145 -6.66 -5.01 -11.20
C PHE A 145 -7.90 -4.57 -11.98
N ILE A 146 -8.63 -3.62 -11.42
CA ILE A 146 -9.81 -3.00 -12.06
C ILE A 146 -9.39 -1.62 -12.54
N PRO A 147 -9.24 -1.41 -13.87
CA PRO A 147 -8.77 -0.13 -14.39
C PRO A 147 -9.81 0.98 -14.22
N THR A 148 -9.32 2.17 -13.89
CA THR A 148 -10.10 3.40 -13.88
C THR A 148 -9.32 4.49 -14.60
N LEU A 149 -9.94 5.65 -14.79
CA LEU A 149 -9.23 6.79 -15.37
C LEU A 149 -8.12 7.33 -14.47
N LYS A 150 -8.14 7.01 -13.17
CA LYS A 150 -7.22 7.59 -12.18
C LYS A 150 -6.11 6.63 -11.73
N ASN A 151 -6.24 5.34 -11.94
CA ASN A 151 -5.27 4.35 -11.44
C ASN A 151 -4.34 3.75 -12.50
N ARG A 152 -4.24 4.37 -13.65
CA ARG A 152 -3.42 3.86 -14.78
C ARG A 152 -1.97 3.61 -14.42
N GLN A 153 -1.40 4.43 -13.54
CA GLN A 153 0.01 4.32 -13.16
C GLN A 153 0.33 3.03 -12.41
N VAL A 154 -0.66 2.34 -11.85
CA VAL A 154 -0.46 1.07 -11.15
C VAL A 154 -0.93 -0.15 -11.96
N ALA A 155 -1.22 0.04 -13.24
CA ALA A 155 -1.72 -1.03 -14.10
C ALA A 155 -0.76 -2.22 -14.20
N ASP A 156 0.54 -1.99 -14.06
CA ASP A 156 1.58 -3.02 -14.13
C ASP A 156 2.13 -3.43 -12.75
N PHE A 157 1.48 -3.02 -11.67
CA PHE A 157 2.00 -3.25 -10.32
C PHE A 157 2.20 -4.75 -10.02
N TYR A 158 1.19 -5.57 -10.29
CA TYR A 158 1.29 -7.00 -10.08
C TYR A 158 2.28 -7.66 -11.04
N ASP A 159 2.36 -7.17 -12.29
CA ASP A 159 3.35 -7.66 -13.25
C ASP A 159 4.77 -7.46 -12.72
N ARG A 160 5.06 -6.28 -12.17
CA ARG A 160 6.37 -5.96 -11.60
C ARG A 160 6.72 -6.80 -10.37
N LEU A 161 5.71 -7.24 -9.63
CA LEU A 161 5.91 -8.13 -8.48
C LEU A 161 6.18 -9.59 -8.89
N GLY A 162 5.93 -9.94 -10.15
CA GLY A 162 6.12 -11.29 -10.64
C GLY A 162 4.84 -12.12 -10.74
N PHE A 163 3.67 -11.49 -10.62
CA PHE A 163 2.40 -12.18 -10.84
C PHE A 163 2.16 -12.40 -12.34
N SER A 164 1.48 -13.48 -12.67
CA SER A 164 1.10 -13.81 -14.04
C SER A 164 -0.38 -13.51 -14.28
N VAL A 165 -0.70 -12.95 -15.44
CA VAL A 165 -2.09 -12.72 -15.85
C VAL A 165 -2.73 -14.08 -16.17
N MET A 166 -3.83 -14.39 -15.50
CA MET A 166 -4.58 -15.64 -15.74
C MET A 166 -5.68 -15.45 -16.75
N ARG A 167 -6.35 -14.32 -16.74
CA ARG A 167 -7.41 -13.96 -17.69
C ARG A 167 -7.69 -12.47 -17.62
N VAL A 168 -8.34 -11.97 -18.64
CA VAL A 168 -8.89 -10.61 -18.69
C VAL A 168 -10.37 -10.73 -19.04
N GLU A 169 -11.24 -10.21 -18.18
CA GLU A 169 -12.69 -10.24 -18.37
C GLU A 169 -13.24 -8.84 -18.14
N GLU A 170 -13.94 -8.30 -19.15
CA GLU A 170 -14.54 -6.96 -19.08
C GLU A 170 -13.53 -5.89 -18.62
N GLY A 171 -12.29 -5.99 -19.12
CA GLY A 171 -11.22 -5.06 -18.79
C GLY A 171 -10.51 -5.32 -17.45
N VAL A 172 -11.06 -6.19 -16.61
CA VAL A 172 -10.45 -6.55 -15.34
C VAL A 172 -9.38 -7.62 -15.55
N LYS A 173 -8.18 -7.38 -15.03
CA LYS A 173 -7.09 -8.36 -15.08
C LYS A 173 -7.06 -9.18 -13.80
N TYR A 174 -7.04 -10.48 -13.96
CA TYR A 174 -6.94 -11.44 -12.87
C TYR A 174 -5.55 -12.07 -12.90
N TYR A 175 -4.87 -12.02 -11.76
CA TYR A 175 -3.49 -12.45 -11.60
C TYR A 175 -3.36 -13.59 -10.59
N MET A 176 -2.27 -14.33 -10.69
CA MET A 176 -1.88 -15.32 -9.68
C MET A 176 -0.36 -15.35 -9.54
N ALA A 177 0.12 -15.66 -8.35
CA ALA A 177 1.52 -15.95 -8.10
C ALA A 177 1.66 -17.01 -7.00
N ASN A 178 2.73 -17.78 -7.09
CA ASN A 178 3.21 -18.58 -5.97
C ASN A 178 4.16 -17.69 -5.17
N ILE A 179 3.65 -17.04 -4.12
CA ILE A 179 4.40 -16.00 -3.41
C ILE A 179 5.60 -16.54 -2.65
N ASP A 180 5.59 -17.83 -2.31
CA ASP A 180 6.72 -18.52 -1.69
C ASP A 180 7.91 -18.66 -2.66
N LYS A 181 7.71 -18.47 -3.96
CA LYS A 181 8.74 -18.54 -5.00
C LYS A 181 9.14 -17.17 -5.54
N LEU A 182 8.51 -16.10 -5.09
CA LEU A 182 8.88 -14.74 -5.49
C LEU A 182 10.12 -14.27 -4.75
N ASP A 183 10.83 -13.32 -5.36
CA ASP A 183 11.91 -12.61 -4.67
C ASP A 183 11.29 -11.61 -3.68
N LEU A 184 11.33 -11.94 -2.40
CA LEU A 184 10.79 -11.10 -1.33
C LEU A 184 11.89 -10.30 -0.61
N SER A 185 13.09 -10.23 -1.19
CA SER A 185 14.14 -9.40 -0.63
C SER A 185 13.76 -7.92 -0.68
N ILE A 186 14.10 -7.20 0.38
CA ILE A 186 13.78 -5.77 0.53
C ILE A 186 15.11 -5.02 0.54
N PRO A 187 15.33 -4.09 -0.41
CA PRO A 187 16.55 -3.30 -0.48
C PRO A 187 16.71 -2.33 0.69
#